data_fc944f098f20de8c9165bc205f7be332
#
_entry.id   fc944f098f20de8c9165bc205f7be332
#
_cell.length_a   1.000
_cell.length_b   1.000
_cell.length_c   1.000
_cell.angle_alpha   90.00
_cell.angle_beta   90.00
_cell.angle_gamma   90.00
#
_symmetry.space_group_name_H-M   'P 1'
#
loop_
_entity.id
_entity.type
_entity.pdbx_description
1 polymer ?
#
loop_
_entity_poly.entity_id
_entity_poly.type
_entity_poly.pdbx_seq_one_letter_code
_entity_poly.pdbx_strand_id
1 'polypeptide(L)'
;MDKYDVISTIGKGSFGLVKLIKRRSDGRTLVWKEMNYSRMSAREKQQLVSEVNILRELNHPNIVRYYDRIVDRKEATVYIIMEYCSGGDVGRMIKECKKSKEYITEEVIWKIFAQVVSALVECHSHKGGKVLHRDIKPANIFID
;
A
#
# COMPACT_ATOMS: atom_id res chain seq x y z
N MET A 1 -4.40 17.52 -9.26
CA MET A 1 -5.54 16.60 -9.01
C MET A 1 -6.28 16.22 -10.29
N ASP A 2 -6.22 17.03 -11.32
CA ASP A 2 -6.99 16.85 -12.58
C ASP A 2 -6.70 15.58 -13.39
N LYS A 3 -5.70 14.79 -13.00
CA LYS A 3 -5.32 13.53 -13.67
C LYS A 3 -6.12 12.31 -13.19
N TYR A 4 -6.86 12.43 -12.09
CA TYR A 4 -7.52 11.31 -11.43
C TYR A 4 -8.96 11.66 -11.05
N ASP A 5 -9.87 10.71 -11.23
CA ASP A 5 -11.23 10.76 -10.73
C ASP A 5 -11.33 9.91 -9.46
N VAL A 6 -11.91 10.48 -8.41
CA VAL A 6 -12.15 9.74 -7.15
C VAL A 6 -13.42 8.91 -7.31
N ILE A 7 -13.32 7.61 -7.07
CA ILE A 7 -14.45 6.68 -7.17
C ILE A 7 -15.12 6.51 -5.80
N SER A 8 -14.35 6.11 -4.78
CA SER A 8 -14.88 5.84 -3.43
C SER A 8 -13.77 5.85 -2.39
N THR A 9 -14.16 5.97 -1.12
CA THR A 9 -13.26 5.72 0.02
C THR A 9 -13.32 4.23 0.35
N ILE A 10 -12.16 3.57 0.37
CA ILE A 10 -12.04 2.12 0.61
C ILE A 10 -11.39 1.78 1.94
N GLY A 11 -10.77 2.75 2.61
CA GLY A 11 -10.14 2.53 3.90
C GLY A 11 -9.84 3.82 4.65
N LYS A 12 -9.62 3.66 5.96
CA LYS A 12 -9.16 4.72 6.85
C LYS A 12 -7.96 4.18 7.64
N GLY A 13 -6.81 4.78 7.42
CA GLY A 13 -5.59 4.47 8.17
C GLY A 13 -5.31 5.47 9.28
N SER A 14 -4.27 5.20 10.07
CA SER A 14 -3.83 6.08 11.17
C SER A 14 -3.48 7.50 10.70
N PHE A 15 -3.04 7.65 9.46
CA PHE A 15 -2.53 8.90 8.90
C PHE A 15 -3.45 9.55 7.86
N GLY A 16 -4.61 8.94 7.55
CA GLY A 16 -5.55 9.49 6.58
C GLY A 16 -6.45 8.47 5.90
N LEU A 17 -7.02 8.87 4.78
CA LEU A 17 -7.98 8.08 4.02
C LEU A 17 -7.28 7.36 2.86
N VAL A 18 -7.79 6.18 2.51
CA VAL A 18 -7.43 5.47 1.29
C VAL A 18 -8.63 5.50 0.35
N LYS A 19 -8.42 6.03 -0.85
CA LYS A 19 -9.48 6.17 -1.86
C LYS A 19 -9.13 5.39 -3.12
N LEU A 20 -10.14 4.77 -3.69
CA LEU A 20 -10.12 4.20 -5.03
C LEU A 20 -10.22 5.34 -6.03
N ILE A 21 -9.34 5.34 -7.02
CA ILE A 21 -9.25 6.38 -8.04
C ILE A 21 -9.13 5.76 -9.43
N LYS A 22 -9.51 6.52 -10.45
CA LYS A 22 -9.31 6.18 -11.85
C LYS A 22 -8.40 7.20 -12.51
N ARG A 23 -7.32 6.75 -13.13
CA ARG A 23 -6.42 7.62 -13.89
C ARG A 23 -7.04 7.95 -15.24
N ARG A 24 -7.21 9.25 -15.55
CA ARG A 24 -7.89 9.68 -16.77
C ARG A 24 -7.16 9.33 -18.06
N SER A 25 -5.83 9.28 -18.04
CA SER A 25 -5.03 9.07 -19.25
C SER A 25 -5.19 7.68 -19.87
N ASP A 26 -5.45 6.65 -19.08
CA ASP A 26 -5.53 5.25 -19.53
C ASP A 26 -6.69 4.46 -18.87
N GLY A 27 -7.49 5.10 -18.03
CA GLY A 27 -8.62 4.48 -17.36
C GLY A 27 -8.23 3.48 -16.25
N ARG A 28 -6.96 3.40 -15.88
CA ARG A 28 -6.48 2.45 -14.88
C ARG A 28 -7.02 2.76 -13.49
N THR A 29 -7.52 1.72 -12.82
CA THR A 29 -7.94 1.80 -11.43
C THR A 29 -6.72 1.70 -10.52
N LEU A 30 -6.58 2.66 -9.60
CA LEU A 30 -5.48 2.79 -8.65
C LEU A 30 -6.04 3.15 -7.28
N VAL A 31 -5.17 3.22 -6.29
CA VAL A 31 -5.50 3.81 -4.99
C VAL A 31 -4.61 5.01 -4.72
N TRP A 32 -5.13 6.00 -4.01
CA TRP A 32 -4.26 6.94 -3.34
C TRP A 32 -4.46 6.90 -1.83
N LYS A 33 -3.36 7.07 -1.12
CA LYS A 33 -3.34 7.25 0.33
C LYS A 33 -3.17 8.73 0.62
N GLU A 34 -4.18 9.35 1.25
CA GLU A 34 -4.12 10.74 1.71
C GLU A 34 -3.40 10.81 3.06
N MET A 35 -2.43 11.68 3.18
CA MET A 35 -1.68 11.88 4.41
C MET A 35 -1.57 13.38 4.69
N ASN A 36 -2.29 13.85 5.71
CA ASN A 36 -2.19 15.25 6.12
C ASN A 36 -0.96 15.44 7.02
N TYR A 37 -0.06 16.32 6.62
CA TYR A 37 1.19 16.58 7.32
C TYR A 37 1.19 17.89 8.12
N SER A 38 0.05 18.57 8.25
CA SER A 38 -0.04 19.85 8.95
C SER A 38 0.38 19.76 10.42
N ARG A 39 0.03 18.65 11.07
CA ARG A 39 0.31 18.39 12.51
C ARG A 39 1.56 17.54 12.74
N MET A 40 2.27 17.14 11.69
CA MET A 40 3.47 16.34 11.81
C MET A 40 4.65 17.20 12.27
N SER A 41 5.43 16.68 13.19
CA SER A 41 6.74 17.24 13.58
C SER A 41 7.71 17.20 12.39
N ALA A 42 8.82 17.94 12.49
CA ALA A 42 9.87 17.91 11.46
C ALA A 42 10.43 16.51 11.24
N ARG A 43 10.57 15.71 12.31
CA ARG A 43 11.03 14.33 12.25
C ARG A 43 10.06 13.41 11.49
N GLU A 44 8.75 13.51 11.77
CA GLU A 44 7.72 12.73 11.09
C GLU A 44 7.63 13.09 9.60
N LYS A 45 7.74 14.38 9.26
CA LYS A 45 7.81 14.83 7.86
C LYS A 45 9.01 14.24 7.13
N GLN A 46 10.18 14.25 7.76
CA GLN A 46 11.38 13.66 7.20
C GLN A 46 11.24 12.15 7.02
N GLN A 47 10.62 11.46 7.97
CA GLN A 47 10.32 10.03 7.88
C GLN A 47 9.36 9.74 6.74
N LEU A 48 8.29 10.52 6.58
CA LEU A 48 7.35 10.39 5.46
C LEU A 48 8.05 10.52 4.10
N VAL A 49 8.93 11.50 3.95
CA VAL A 49 9.72 11.69 2.72
C VAL A 49 10.60 10.48 2.45
N SER A 50 11.27 9.96 3.47
CA SER A 50 12.13 8.76 3.37
C SER A 50 11.32 7.53 2.96
N GLU A 51 10.18 7.28 3.60
CA GLU A 51 9.29 6.15 3.27
C GLU A 51 8.78 6.21 1.83
N VAL A 52 8.36 7.39 1.36
CA VAL A 52 7.92 7.58 -0.03
C VAL A 52 9.06 7.35 -1.02
N ASN A 53 10.26 7.79 -0.71
CA ASN A 53 11.43 7.55 -1.58
C ASN A 53 11.76 6.05 -1.67
N ILE A 54 11.73 5.33 -0.55
CA ILE A 54 11.93 3.88 -0.53
C ILE A 54 10.86 3.17 -1.38
N LEU A 55 9.58 3.50 -1.19
CA LEU A 55 8.50 2.91 -1.99
C LEU A 55 8.69 3.15 -3.49
N ARG A 56 9.22 4.29 -3.89
CA ARG A 56 9.49 4.61 -5.30
C ARG A 56 10.58 3.73 -5.90
N GLU A 57 11.57 3.33 -5.10
CA GLU A 57 12.73 2.54 -5.55
C GLU A 57 12.44 1.04 -5.58
N LEU A 58 11.49 0.57 -4.77
CA LEU A 58 11.10 -0.84 -4.74
C LEU A 58 10.26 -1.21 -5.98
N ASN A 59 10.73 -2.19 -6.75
CA ASN A 59 10.05 -2.72 -7.93
C ASN A 59 10.12 -4.25 -7.93
N HIS A 60 9.07 -4.89 -7.40
CA HIS A 60 9.01 -6.33 -7.27
C HIS A 60 7.55 -6.80 -7.44
N PRO A 61 7.27 -7.96 -8.07
CA PRO A 61 5.90 -8.43 -8.32
C PRO A 61 5.06 -8.66 -7.05
N ASN A 62 5.69 -8.88 -5.91
CA ASN A 62 5.00 -9.08 -4.63
C ASN A 62 5.13 -7.86 -3.69
N ILE A 63 5.43 -6.70 -4.21
CA ILE A 63 5.41 -5.42 -3.49
C ILE A 63 4.43 -4.49 -4.21
N VAL A 64 3.47 -3.92 -3.47
CA VAL A 64 2.50 -2.97 -4.02
C VAL A 64 3.23 -1.84 -4.73
N ARG A 65 2.94 -1.68 -6.03
CA ARG A 65 3.67 -0.75 -6.88
C ARG A 65 3.32 0.70 -6.57
N TYR A 66 4.34 1.51 -6.34
CA TYR A 66 4.22 2.97 -6.33
C TYR A 66 4.17 3.50 -7.76
N TYR A 67 3.29 4.47 -8.03
CA TYR A 67 3.17 5.12 -9.34
C TYR A 67 3.58 6.59 -9.29
N ASP A 68 3.06 7.35 -8.33
CA ASP A 68 3.26 8.81 -8.29
C ASP A 68 2.96 9.36 -6.90
N ARG A 69 3.31 10.64 -6.68
CA ARG A 69 2.88 11.43 -5.52
C ARG A 69 2.42 12.80 -5.95
N ILE A 70 1.40 13.31 -5.28
CA ILE A 70 0.94 14.69 -5.42
C ILE A 70 1.07 15.36 -4.06
N VAL A 71 1.66 16.54 -4.02
CA VAL A 71 1.78 17.35 -2.80
C VAL A 71 0.87 18.57 -2.94
N ASP A 72 -0.19 18.61 -2.14
CA ASP A 72 -1.02 19.79 -1.98
C ASP A 72 -0.51 20.61 -0.80
N ARG A 73 0.16 21.71 -1.12
CA ARG A 73 0.74 22.59 -0.09
C ARG A 73 -0.32 23.43 0.61
N LYS A 74 -1.46 23.72 -0.03
CA LYS A 74 -2.55 24.50 0.56
C LYS A 74 -3.25 23.72 1.65
N GLU A 75 -3.58 22.45 1.34
CA GLU A 75 -4.24 21.54 2.27
C GLU A 75 -3.24 20.78 3.17
N ALA A 76 -1.93 21.04 3.03
CA ALA A 76 -0.86 20.33 3.72
C ALA A 76 -1.03 18.80 3.64
N THR A 77 -1.34 18.30 2.44
CA THR A 77 -1.66 16.88 2.21
C THR A 77 -0.78 16.30 1.10
N VAL A 78 -0.26 15.09 1.34
CA VAL A 78 0.42 14.26 0.34
C VAL A 78 -0.52 13.14 -0.07
N TYR A 79 -0.67 12.93 -1.37
CA TYR A 79 -1.38 11.81 -1.97
C TYR A 79 -0.34 10.87 -2.56
N ILE A 80 -0.27 9.64 -2.08
CA ILE A 80 0.61 8.59 -2.59
C ILE A 80 -0.23 7.69 -3.48
N ILE A 81 0.09 7.65 -4.78
CA ILE A 81 -0.63 6.86 -5.78
C ILE A 81 0.04 5.50 -5.93
N MET A 82 -0.74 4.44 -5.71
CA MET A 82 -0.27 3.06 -5.68
C MET A 82 -1.20 2.13 -6.47
N GLU A 83 -0.73 0.93 -6.68
CA GLU A 83 -1.48 -0.18 -7.22
C GLU A 83 -2.73 -0.49 -6.38
N TYR A 84 -3.80 -0.87 -7.07
CA TYR A 84 -5.01 -1.38 -6.44
C TYR A 84 -5.05 -2.90 -6.55
N CYS A 85 -5.04 -3.58 -5.42
CA CYS A 85 -5.19 -5.03 -5.32
C CYS A 85 -6.68 -5.34 -5.08
N SER A 86 -7.34 -5.94 -6.07
CA SER A 86 -8.79 -6.11 -6.09
C SER A 86 -9.30 -7.21 -5.16
N GLY A 87 -8.44 -8.17 -4.81
CA GLY A 87 -8.76 -9.29 -3.91
C GLY A 87 -8.84 -8.93 -2.42
N GLY A 88 -8.53 -7.67 -2.07
CA GLY A 88 -8.50 -7.23 -0.68
C GLY A 88 -7.22 -7.64 0.06
N ASP A 89 -7.32 -7.98 1.34
CA ASP A 89 -6.19 -8.38 2.16
C ASP A 89 -6.40 -9.73 2.85
N VAL A 90 -5.29 -10.37 3.25
CA VAL A 90 -5.32 -11.69 3.93
C VAL A 90 -6.07 -11.64 5.25
N GLY A 91 -6.07 -10.51 5.96
CA GLY A 91 -6.83 -10.35 7.20
C GLY A 91 -8.34 -10.42 6.96
N ARG A 92 -8.81 -9.86 5.84
CA ARG A 92 -10.21 -9.98 5.40
C ARG A 92 -10.52 -11.42 4.99
N MET A 93 -9.67 -12.07 4.20
CA MET A 93 -9.81 -13.48 3.83
C MET A 93 -9.98 -14.37 5.07
N ILE A 94 -9.12 -14.22 6.09
CA ILE A 94 -9.23 -14.97 7.35
C ILE A 94 -10.57 -14.74 8.05
N LYS A 95 -11.08 -13.49 8.06
CA LYS A 95 -12.37 -13.18 8.67
C LYS A 95 -13.54 -13.82 7.92
N GLU A 96 -13.48 -13.84 6.60
CA GLU A 96 -14.49 -14.47 5.74
C GLU A 96 -14.51 -16.00 5.94
N CYS A 97 -13.36 -16.65 5.93
CA CYS A 97 -13.24 -18.10 6.22
C CYS A 97 -13.78 -18.46 7.61
N LYS A 98 -13.50 -17.64 8.63
CA LYS A 98 -14.07 -17.87 9.98
C LYS A 98 -15.59 -17.78 10.00
N LYS A 99 -16.20 -16.89 9.23
CA LYS A 99 -17.67 -16.74 9.14
C LYS A 99 -18.31 -17.93 8.43
N SER A 100 -17.71 -18.39 7.32
CA SER A 100 -18.20 -19.53 6.56
C SER A 100 -17.85 -20.89 7.20
N LYS A 101 -17.05 -20.91 8.27
CA LYS A 101 -16.48 -22.12 8.91
C LYS A 101 -15.63 -22.94 7.93
N GLU A 102 -15.02 -22.28 6.98
CA GLU A 102 -14.09 -22.87 6.02
C GLU A 102 -12.64 -22.62 6.46
N TYR A 103 -11.72 -23.38 5.88
CA TYR A 103 -10.29 -23.23 6.12
C TYR A 103 -9.58 -22.77 4.85
N ILE A 104 -8.58 -21.92 5.00
CA ILE A 104 -7.65 -21.61 3.91
C ILE A 104 -6.83 -22.87 3.64
N THR A 105 -6.75 -23.31 2.39
CA THR A 105 -5.98 -24.50 2.03
C THR A 105 -4.48 -24.28 2.28
N GLU A 106 -3.77 -25.35 2.61
CA GLU A 106 -2.33 -25.31 2.85
C GLU A 106 -1.58 -24.78 1.61
N GLU A 107 -2.01 -25.13 0.42
CA GLU A 107 -1.44 -24.63 -0.84
C GLU A 107 -1.49 -23.10 -0.92
N VAL A 108 -2.64 -22.49 -0.60
CA VAL A 108 -2.81 -21.03 -0.58
C VAL A 108 -1.91 -20.39 0.49
N ILE A 109 -1.80 -21.01 1.67
CA ILE A 109 -0.93 -20.53 2.75
C ILE A 109 0.53 -20.51 2.30
N TRP A 110 1.02 -21.61 1.70
CA TRP A 110 2.37 -21.70 1.18
C TRP A 110 2.64 -20.71 0.05
N LYS A 111 1.68 -20.50 -0.84
CA LYS A 111 1.80 -19.50 -1.92
C LYS A 111 1.97 -18.09 -1.35
N ILE A 112 1.11 -17.69 -0.40
CA ILE A 112 1.21 -16.38 0.26
C ILE A 112 2.56 -16.25 0.97
N PHE A 113 2.97 -17.26 1.73
CA PHE A 113 4.22 -17.26 2.47
C PHE A 113 5.43 -17.08 1.55
N ALA A 114 5.52 -17.85 0.47
CA ALA A 114 6.60 -17.77 -0.50
C ALA A 114 6.69 -16.37 -1.15
N GLN A 115 5.56 -15.78 -1.50
CA GLN A 115 5.50 -14.44 -2.08
C GLN A 115 5.94 -13.35 -1.09
N VAL A 116 5.52 -13.45 0.17
CA VAL A 116 5.96 -12.53 1.23
C VAL A 116 7.46 -12.64 1.47
N VAL A 117 8.00 -13.87 1.54
CA VAL A 117 9.45 -14.07 1.68
C VAL A 117 10.20 -13.47 0.49
N SER A 118 9.72 -13.68 -0.74
CA SER A 118 10.33 -13.09 -1.94
C SER A 118 10.37 -11.55 -1.86
N ALA A 119 9.27 -10.91 -1.45
CA ALA A 119 9.21 -9.47 -1.23
C ALA A 119 10.19 -8.98 -0.14
N LEU A 120 10.31 -9.75 0.95
CA LEU A 120 11.25 -9.42 2.03
C LEU A 120 12.72 -9.57 1.61
N VAL A 121 13.04 -10.54 0.77
CA VAL A 121 14.38 -10.66 0.18
C VAL A 121 14.73 -9.41 -0.62
N GLU A 122 13.83 -8.92 -1.47
CA GLU A 122 14.03 -7.66 -2.21
C GLU A 122 14.26 -6.48 -1.27
N CYS A 123 13.43 -6.33 -0.23
CA CYS A 123 13.58 -5.27 0.76
C CYS A 123 14.93 -5.34 1.50
N HIS A 124 15.35 -6.53 1.91
CA HIS A 124 16.57 -6.71 2.72
C HIS A 124 17.86 -6.63 1.91
N SER A 125 17.81 -6.91 0.60
CA SER A 125 18.94 -6.82 -0.33
C SER A 125 18.96 -5.54 -1.16
N HIS A 126 18.08 -4.58 -0.85
CA HIS A 126 17.99 -3.32 -1.58
C HIS A 126 19.33 -2.56 -1.60
N LYS A 127 19.75 -2.09 -2.79
CA LYS A 127 21.07 -1.46 -3.01
C LYS A 127 21.27 -0.18 -2.20
N GLY A 128 20.19 0.55 -1.90
CA GLY A 128 20.20 1.76 -1.07
C GLY A 128 20.29 1.50 0.45
N GLY A 129 20.42 0.24 0.87
CA GLY A 129 20.41 -0.18 2.27
C GLY A 129 19.20 -1.04 2.62
N LYS A 130 19.32 -1.81 3.70
CA LYS A 130 18.24 -2.72 4.13
C LYS A 130 16.96 -1.96 4.45
N VAL A 131 15.88 -2.31 3.79
CA VAL A 131 14.53 -1.81 4.07
C VAL A 131 13.82 -2.77 5.01
N LEU A 132 13.46 -2.32 6.20
CA LEU A 132 12.74 -3.11 7.19
C LEU A 132 11.27 -2.68 7.21
N HIS A 133 10.36 -3.61 6.92
CA HIS A 133 8.92 -3.31 6.86
C HIS A 133 8.31 -2.99 8.25
N ARG A 134 8.70 -3.69 9.31
CA ARG A 134 8.32 -3.50 10.72
C ARG A 134 6.84 -3.66 11.08
N ASP A 135 5.96 -3.94 10.13
CA ASP A 135 4.51 -4.12 10.35
C ASP A 135 3.95 -5.22 9.43
N ILE A 136 4.66 -6.36 9.34
CA ILE A 136 4.16 -7.53 8.60
C ILE A 136 3.02 -8.16 9.39
N LYS A 137 1.83 -8.15 8.78
CA LYS A 137 0.60 -8.74 9.32
C LYS A 137 -0.39 -9.03 8.20
N PRO A 138 -1.37 -9.91 8.40
CA PRO A 138 -2.34 -10.27 7.36
C PRO A 138 -3.07 -9.07 6.72
N ALA A 139 -3.37 -8.03 7.49
CA ALA A 139 -4.02 -6.81 6.99
C ALA A 139 -3.14 -5.95 6.07
N ASN A 140 -1.83 -6.22 6.00
CA ASN A 140 -0.87 -5.54 5.13
C ASN A 140 -0.38 -6.42 3.98
N ILE A 141 -0.98 -7.60 3.79
CA ILE A 141 -0.71 -8.51 2.68
C ILE A 141 -1.93 -8.46 1.78
N PHE A 142 -1.81 -7.79 0.63
CA PHE A 142 -2.89 -7.62 -0.34
C PHE A 142 -2.89 -8.74 -1.36
N ILE A 143 -4.08 -9.01 -1.91
CA ILE A 143 -4.35 -10.07 -2.89
C ILE A 143 -4.82 -9.41 -4.17
N ASP A 144 -4.24 -9.83 -5.28
CA ASP A 144 -4.61 -9.40 -6.63
C ASP A 144 -5.12 -10.60 -7.46
#